data_c857207181c6503517d80bdfe3d90b24
#
_entry.id   c857207181c6503517d80bdfe3d90b24
#
_cell.length_a   1.000
_cell.length_b   1.000
_cell.length_c   1.000
_cell.angle_alpha   90.00
_cell.angle_beta   90.00
_cell.angle_gamma   90.00
#
_symmetry.space_group_name_H-M   'P 1'
#
loop_
_entity.id
_entity.type
_entity.pdbx_description
1 polymer ?
#
loop_
_entity_poly.entity_id
_entity_poly.type
_entity_poly.pdbx_seq_one_letter_code
_entity_poly.pdbx_strand_id
1 'polypeptide(L)'
;MPALPWVQRQAVEPERRYLAMASRLPLEAYRSVPGFLRDTLRIRRQLARTEGLVGYGLNAQLARKTFWTFAVWDDRARLASFAAADPHRRVIERLRPRMRETRFEFFELLGREIPTTWDDMMAPVR
;
A
#
# COMPACT_ATOMS: atom_id res chain seq x y z
N MET A 1 14.64 -9.84 4.54
CA MET A 1 13.31 -9.68 3.94
C MET A 1 13.30 -8.44 3.09
N PRO A 2 13.04 -8.58 1.81
CA PRO A 2 13.04 -7.40 0.97
C PRO A 2 11.87 -6.50 1.30
N ALA A 3 12.20 -5.29 1.69
CA ALA A 3 11.24 -4.22 1.86
C ALA A 3 11.62 -3.10 0.91
N LEU A 4 10.67 -2.59 0.17
CA LEU A 4 10.90 -1.37 -0.58
C LEU A 4 10.97 -0.22 0.43
N PRO A 5 11.97 0.65 0.30
CA PRO A 5 12.07 1.78 1.24
C PRO A 5 10.80 2.63 1.23
N TRP A 6 10.51 3.23 2.37
CA TRP A 6 9.45 4.23 2.44
C TRP A 6 9.75 5.36 1.47
N VAL A 7 8.78 5.70 0.65
CA VAL A 7 8.89 6.80 -0.30
C VAL A 7 8.03 7.95 0.20
N GLN A 8 8.68 9.04 0.61
CA GLN A 8 7.98 10.24 1.04
C GLN A 8 7.75 11.15 -0.16
N ARG A 9 6.49 11.54 -0.37
CA ARG A 9 6.10 12.33 -1.54
C ARG A 9 5.90 13.80 -1.21
N GLN A 10 5.56 14.11 0.03
CA GLN A 10 5.36 15.49 0.49
C GLN A 10 5.71 15.61 1.96
N ALA A 11 5.94 16.84 2.40
CA ALA A 11 6.22 17.12 3.80
C ALA A 11 4.99 16.83 4.66
N VAL A 12 5.25 16.37 5.88
CA VAL A 12 4.19 16.00 6.83
C VAL A 12 4.02 17.13 7.85
N GLU A 13 2.79 17.56 8.06
CA GLU A 13 2.44 18.51 9.12
C GLU A 13 2.05 17.71 10.36
N PRO A 14 2.79 17.83 11.49
CA PRO A 14 2.56 16.95 12.65
C PRO A 14 1.15 16.99 13.23
N GLU A 15 0.49 18.11 13.17
CA GLU A 15 -0.83 18.29 13.77
C GLU A 15 -1.98 18.15 12.77
N ARG A 16 -1.68 17.90 11.50
CA ARG A 16 -2.69 17.67 10.48
C ARG A 16 -3.15 16.21 10.51
N ARG A 17 -4.43 15.98 10.24
CA ARG A 17 -4.99 14.63 10.09
C ARG A 17 -4.81 14.15 8.66
N TYR A 18 -4.40 12.89 8.55
CA TYR A 18 -4.23 12.20 7.27
C TYR A 18 -5.00 10.90 7.28
N LEU A 19 -5.23 10.32 6.11
CA LEU A 19 -5.80 8.99 5.99
C LEU A 19 -4.69 7.98 5.76
N ALA A 20 -4.62 6.96 6.61
CA ALA A 20 -3.70 5.84 6.45
C ALA A 20 -4.43 4.62 5.90
N MET A 21 -3.72 3.84 5.10
CA MET A 21 -4.20 2.56 4.59
C MET A 21 -3.13 1.51 4.84
N ALA A 22 -3.52 0.43 5.49
CA ALA A 22 -2.67 -0.74 5.66
C ALA A 22 -3.31 -1.93 4.96
N SER A 23 -2.52 -2.78 4.34
CA SER A 23 -3.03 -3.98 3.69
C SER A 23 -2.12 -5.17 3.88
N ARG A 24 -2.74 -6.35 3.89
CA ARG A 24 -2.07 -7.64 3.86
C ARG A 24 -2.60 -8.40 2.65
N LEU A 25 -1.71 -8.76 1.74
CA LEU A 25 -2.05 -9.33 0.44
C LEU A 25 -1.38 -10.69 0.28
N PRO A 26 -2.02 -11.80 0.74
CA PRO A 26 -1.46 -13.14 0.57
C PRO A 26 -1.82 -13.70 -0.80
N LEU A 27 -0.82 -14.17 -1.54
CA LEU A 27 -1.02 -14.87 -2.81
C LEU A 27 -1.23 -16.36 -2.58
N GLU A 28 -2.03 -17.00 -3.42
CA GLU A 28 -2.28 -18.44 -3.32
C GLU A 28 -1.07 -19.27 -3.73
N ALA A 29 -0.29 -18.81 -4.73
CA ALA A 29 0.79 -19.62 -5.29
C ALA A 29 2.02 -18.78 -5.59
N TYR A 30 3.20 -19.40 -5.43
CA TYR A 30 4.48 -18.76 -5.76
C TYR A 30 4.56 -18.33 -7.23
N ARG A 31 3.90 -19.06 -8.13
CA ARG A 31 3.90 -18.72 -9.57
C ARG A 31 3.26 -17.36 -9.85
N SER A 32 2.48 -16.82 -8.92
CA SER A 32 1.87 -15.50 -9.07
C SER A 32 2.79 -14.36 -8.61
N VAL A 33 3.88 -14.65 -7.92
CA VAL A 33 4.80 -13.65 -7.39
C VAL A 33 5.44 -12.77 -8.47
N PRO A 34 6.01 -13.32 -9.55
CA PRO A 34 6.62 -12.48 -10.59
C PRO A 34 5.64 -11.49 -11.21
N GLY A 35 4.42 -11.94 -11.51
CA GLY A 35 3.38 -11.07 -12.05
C GLY A 35 2.95 -9.98 -11.06
N PHE A 36 2.84 -10.33 -9.79
CA PHE A 36 2.53 -9.38 -8.74
C PHE A 36 3.61 -8.29 -8.63
N LEU A 37 4.89 -8.67 -8.66
CA LEU A 37 5.99 -7.71 -8.60
C LEU A 37 6.00 -6.78 -9.81
N ARG A 38 5.74 -7.32 -11.00
CA ARG A 38 5.61 -6.50 -12.21
C ARG A 38 4.47 -5.49 -12.08
N ASP A 39 3.32 -5.93 -11.58
CA ASP A 39 2.16 -5.07 -11.39
C ASP A 39 2.42 -4.01 -10.31
N THR A 40 3.17 -4.36 -9.28
CA THR A 40 3.61 -3.41 -8.25
C THR A 40 4.45 -2.28 -8.86
N LEU A 41 5.33 -2.60 -9.79
CA LEU A 41 6.12 -1.57 -10.47
C LEU A 41 5.25 -0.64 -11.30
N ARG A 42 4.21 -1.16 -11.95
CA ARG A 42 3.25 -0.33 -12.68
C ARG A 42 2.49 0.61 -11.75
N ILE A 43 2.05 0.10 -10.61
CA ILE A 43 1.36 0.91 -9.60
C ILE A 43 2.31 1.96 -9.03
N ARG A 44 3.59 1.64 -8.81
CA ARG A 44 4.57 2.63 -8.36
C ARG A 44 4.70 3.81 -9.33
N ARG A 45 4.65 3.55 -10.62
CA ARG A 45 4.68 4.62 -11.62
C ARG A 45 3.43 5.49 -11.54
N GLN A 46 2.28 4.87 -11.31
CA GLN A 46 1.05 5.63 -11.07
C GLN A 46 1.15 6.48 -9.82
N LEU A 47 1.64 5.90 -8.71
CA LEU A 47 1.84 6.61 -7.45
C LEU A 47 2.77 7.82 -7.60
N ALA A 48 3.80 7.70 -8.43
CA ALA A 48 4.73 8.79 -8.69
C ALA A 48 4.08 10.01 -9.35
N ARG A 49 2.90 9.84 -9.95
CA ARG A 49 2.14 10.90 -10.62
C ARG A 49 0.88 11.28 -9.87
N THR A 50 0.64 10.66 -8.72
CA THR A 50 -0.61 10.84 -7.98
C THR A 50 -0.50 11.99 -6.99
N GLU A 51 -1.48 12.91 -7.04
CA GLU A 51 -1.58 14.00 -6.08
C GLU A 51 -2.25 13.52 -4.80
N GLY A 52 -1.88 14.12 -3.69
CA GLY A 52 -2.47 13.82 -2.39
C GLY A 52 -1.87 12.61 -1.69
N LEU A 53 -0.84 11.99 -2.27
CA LEU A 53 -0.12 10.90 -1.63
C LEU A 53 1.01 11.47 -0.78
N VAL A 54 0.99 11.17 0.52
CA VAL A 54 2.01 11.63 1.47
C VAL A 54 3.22 10.71 1.44
N GLY A 55 2.99 9.41 1.50
CA GLY A 55 4.06 8.42 1.44
C GLY A 55 3.52 7.00 1.35
N TYR A 56 4.39 6.06 1.00
CA TYR A 56 4.01 4.65 0.90
C TYR A 56 5.21 3.73 1.01
N GLY A 57 4.94 2.47 1.33
CA GLY A 57 5.95 1.42 1.36
C GLY A 57 5.35 0.05 1.11
N LEU A 58 6.19 -0.90 0.74
CA LEU A 58 5.84 -2.30 0.51
C LEU A 58 6.84 -3.18 1.25
N ASN A 59 6.33 -4.17 1.99
CA ASN A 59 7.15 -5.21 2.59
C ASN A 59 6.76 -6.55 1.97
N ALA A 60 7.72 -7.23 1.37
CA ALA A 60 7.49 -8.50 0.70
C ALA A 60 8.04 -9.65 1.53
N GLN A 61 7.18 -10.48 2.08
CA GLN A 61 7.54 -11.71 2.77
C GLN A 61 7.43 -12.87 1.76
N LEU A 62 8.43 -13.04 0.93
CA LEU A 62 8.38 -13.98 -0.20
C LEU A 62 8.16 -15.42 0.24
N ALA A 63 8.79 -15.85 1.35
CA ALA A 63 8.62 -17.20 1.87
C ALA A 63 7.17 -17.51 2.25
N ARG A 64 6.40 -16.51 2.61
CA ARG A 64 4.98 -16.64 2.97
C ARG A 64 4.04 -16.22 1.85
N LYS A 65 4.55 -15.85 0.70
CA LYS A 65 3.78 -15.32 -0.44
C LYS A 65 2.88 -14.15 -0.02
N THR A 66 3.30 -13.37 0.97
CA THR A 66 2.48 -12.32 1.56
C THR A 66 3.17 -10.96 1.38
N PHE A 67 2.38 -10.00 0.92
CA PHE A 67 2.84 -8.63 0.73
C PHE A 67 2.06 -7.70 1.65
N TRP A 68 2.80 -6.79 2.27
CA TRP A 68 2.24 -5.83 3.20
C TRP A 68 2.45 -4.43 2.63
N THR A 69 1.41 -3.64 2.61
CA THR A 69 1.53 -2.25 2.15
C THR A 69 1.08 -1.29 3.23
N PHE A 70 1.66 -0.11 3.22
CA PHE A 70 1.23 0.99 4.05
C PHE A 70 1.33 2.28 3.23
N ALA A 71 0.30 3.09 3.27
CA ALA A 71 0.28 4.36 2.55
C ALA A 71 -0.44 5.41 3.37
N VAL A 72 -0.02 6.65 3.22
CA VAL A 72 -0.65 7.80 3.86
C VAL A 72 -1.08 8.79 2.78
N TRP A 73 -2.32 9.26 2.90
CA TRP A 73 -2.97 10.14 1.94
C TRP A 73 -3.46 11.41 2.61
N ASP A 74 -3.54 12.51 1.85
CA ASP A 74 -4.10 13.75 2.36
C ASP A 74 -5.53 13.57 2.87
N ASP A 75 -6.34 12.83 2.11
CA ASP A 75 -7.73 12.57 2.47
C ASP A 75 -8.28 11.35 1.71
N ARG A 76 -9.51 10.97 2.07
CA ARG A 76 -10.17 9.80 1.49
C ARG A 76 -10.47 9.96 0.00
N ALA A 77 -10.77 11.16 -0.44
CA ALA A 77 -11.08 11.42 -1.85
C ALA A 77 -9.86 11.15 -2.76
N ARG A 78 -8.67 11.52 -2.30
CA ARG A 78 -7.44 11.26 -3.05
C ARG A 78 -7.15 9.78 -3.17
N LEU A 79 -7.33 9.05 -2.07
CA LEU A 79 -7.18 7.59 -2.09
C LEU A 79 -8.19 6.95 -3.04
N ALA A 80 -9.45 7.34 -2.96
CA ALA A 80 -10.50 6.79 -3.80
C ALA A 80 -10.24 7.04 -5.30
N SER A 81 -9.78 8.23 -5.65
CA SER A 81 -9.42 8.57 -7.03
C SER A 81 -8.30 7.69 -7.55
N PHE A 82 -7.27 7.46 -6.74
CA PHE A 82 -6.17 6.57 -7.12
C PHE A 82 -6.66 5.13 -7.32
N ALA A 83 -7.43 4.62 -6.36
CA ALA A 83 -7.90 3.23 -6.39
C ALA A 83 -8.79 2.95 -7.62
N ALA A 84 -9.58 3.93 -8.03
CA ALA A 84 -10.48 3.81 -9.18
C ALA A 84 -9.77 4.01 -10.53
N ALA A 85 -8.56 4.53 -10.54
CA ALA A 85 -7.83 4.82 -11.77
C ALA A 85 -6.97 3.62 -12.19
N ASP A 86 -6.72 3.53 -13.51
CA ASP A 86 -5.77 2.55 -14.04
C ASP A 86 -4.33 3.05 -13.83
N PRO A 87 -3.35 2.16 -13.65
CA PRO A 87 -3.47 0.70 -13.71
C PRO A 87 -3.94 0.02 -12.43
N HIS A 88 -4.07 0.72 -11.30
CA HIS A 88 -4.45 0.11 -10.02
C HIS A 88 -5.73 -0.71 -10.12
N ARG A 89 -6.79 -0.15 -10.71
CA ARG A 89 -8.08 -0.84 -10.85
C ARG A 89 -7.94 -2.15 -11.63
N ARG A 90 -7.24 -2.13 -12.76
CA ARG A 90 -7.01 -3.33 -13.58
C ARG A 90 -6.20 -4.38 -12.85
N VAL A 91 -5.17 -3.95 -12.14
CA VAL A 91 -4.30 -4.85 -11.38
C VAL A 91 -5.11 -5.58 -10.31
N ILE A 92 -5.94 -4.85 -9.56
CA ILE A 92 -6.76 -5.43 -8.50
C ILE A 92 -7.76 -6.44 -9.08
N GLU A 93 -8.41 -6.13 -10.18
CA GLU A 93 -9.34 -7.05 -10.84
C GLU A 93 -8.66 -8.35 -11.27
N ARG A 94 -7.44 -8.24 -11.80
CA ARG A 94 -6.67 -9.40 -12.26
C ARG A 94 -6.14 -10.24 -11.11
N LEU A 95 -5.72 -9.61 -10.03
CA LEU A 95 -5.12 -10.30 -8.89
C LEU A 95 -6.12 -10.94 -7.94
N ARG A 96 -7.33 -10.38 -7.87
CA ARG A 96 -8.33 -10.84 -6.90
C ARG A 96 -8.54 -12.35 -6.89
N PRO A 97 -8.69 -13.05 -8.04
CA PRO A 97 -8.86 -14.50 -8.03
C PRO A 97 -7.60 -15.28 -7.67
N ARG A 98 -6.45 -14.63 -7.59
CA ARG A 98 -5.15 -15.26 -7.28
C ARG A 98 -4.69 -15.01 -5.86
N MET A 99 -5.50 -14.33 -5.06
CA MET A 99 -5.20 -14.01 -3.67
C MET A 99 -6.07 -14.83 -2.74
N ARG A 100 -5.49 -15.16 -1.58
CA ARG A 100 -6.26 -15.62 -0.44
C ARG A 100 -6.95 -14.41 0.17
N GLU A 101 -7.62 -14.59 1.30
CA GLU A 101 -8.31 -13.50 1.98
C GLU A 101 -7.36 -12.33 2.22
N THR A 102 -7.69 -11.20 1.61
CA THR A 102 -6.96 -9.95 1.81
C THR A 102 -7.52 -9.19 3.00
N ARG A 103 -6.68 -8.39 3.63
CA ARG A 103 -7.11 -7.55 4.73
C ARG A 103 -6.68 -6.12 4.47
N PHE A 104 -7.64 -5.19 4.60
CA PHE A 104 -7.41 -3.76 4.45
C PHE A 104 -7.96 -3.05 5.67
N GLU A 105 -7.20 -2.08 6.17
CA GLU A 105 -7.65 -1.17 7.22
C GLU A 105 -7.40 0.26 6.80
N PHE A 106 -8.41 1.10 6.99
CA PHE A 106 -8.34 2.53 6.68
C PHE A 106 -8.61 3.28 7.98
N PHE A 107 -7.74 4.22 8.32
CA PHE A 107 -7.89 4.95 9.57
C PHE A 107 -7.24 6.32 9.48
N GLU A 108 -7.75 7.27 10.28
CA GLU A 108 -7.16 8.59 10.38
C GLU A 108 -6.04 8.59 11.41
N LEU A 109 -5.03 9.42 11.17
CA LEU A 109 -3.96 9.67 12.13
C LEU A 109 -3.43 11.09 11.95
N LEU A 110 -2.77 11.59 12.99
CA LEU A 110 -2.05 12.85 12.90
C LEU A 110 -0.69 12.59 12.24
N GLY A 111 -0.12 13.63 11.62
CA GLY A 111 1.18 13.50 10.98
C GLY A 111 2.25 12.96 11.90
N ARG A 112 2.26 13.38 13.17
CA ARG A 112 3.23 12.88 14.17
C ARG A 112 3.01 11.42 14.55
N GLU A 113 1.86 10.84 14.22
CA GLU A 113 1.51 9.46 14.54
C GLU A 113 1.85 8.48 13.41
N ILE A 114 2.36 8.96 12.29
CA ILE A 114 2.73 8.09 11.16
C ILE A 114 3.81 7.11 11.62
N PRO A 115 3.56 5.79 11.47
CA PRO A 115 4.54 4.79 11.90
C PRO A 115 5.86 4.90 11.16
N THR A 116 6.94 4.57 11.86
CA THR A 116 8.29 4.57 11.30
C THR A 116 8.88 3.17 11.18
N THR A 117 8.18 2.16 11.71
CA THR A 117 8.61 0.76 11.64
C THR A 117 7.58 -0.08 10.93
N TRP A 118 8.01 -1.15 10.27
CA TRP A 118 7.10 -2.08 9.64
C TRP A 118 6.24 -2.84 10.63
N ASP A 119 6.75 -3.14 11.82
CA ASP A 119 5.92 -3.78 12.86
C ASP A 119 4.68 -2.95 13.16
N ASP A 120 4.84 -1.64 13.31
CA ASP A 120 3.72 -0.74 13.57
C ASP A 120 2.82 -0.59 12.34
N MET A 121 3.39 -0.57 11.14
CA MET A 121 2.63 -0.47 9.90
C MET A 121 1.78 -1.71 9.63
N MET A 122 2.29 -2.88 10.00
CA MET A 122 1.59 -4.16 9.82
C MET A 122 0.53 -4.43 10.90
N ALA A 123 0.69 -3.86 12.07
CA ALA A 123 -0.15 -4.17 13.23
C ALA A 123 -1.65 -4.12 12.94
N PRO A 124 -2.20 -3.10 12.21
CA PRO A 124 -3.63 -3.02 11.95
C PRO A 124 -4.18 -4.19 11.12
N VAL A 125 -3.34 -4.88 10.36
CA VAL A 125 -3.76 -5.94 9.43
C VAL A 125 -3.15 -7.31 9.73
N ARG A 126 -2.60 -7.48 10.90
CA ARG A 126 -2.11 -8.78 11.36
C ARG A 126 -3.21 -9.75 11.71
#